data_e46554c1e15f0231deb0f931560352dd
#
_entry.id   e46554c1e15f0231deb0f931560352dd
#
_cell.length_a   1.000
_cell.length_b   1.000
_cell.length_c   1.000
_cell.angle_alpha   90.00
_cell.angle_beta   90.00
_cell.angle_gamma   90.00
#
_symmetry.space_group_name_H-M   'P 1'
#
loop_
_entity.id
_entity.type
_entity.pdbx_description
1 polymer ?
#
loop_
_entity_poly.entity_id
_entity_poly.type
_entity_poly.pdbx_seq_one_letter_code
_entity_poly.pdbx_strand_id
1 'polypeptide(L)'
;MDAFPGQIFTGTISAIEPKIEEKTRNVGIRAAIKNANQKLLPGMFATAQIATGQPRNLITVPQTAIVFNPYGNVVFIAEEDKEQKDSEGKPVLKVVQRLVKTGFTRGNEIAVTEGLQEGDTIVTSGQIKLQNGTRIIINNTIQPSDNPNPELQDG
;
A
#
# COMPACT_ATOMS: atom_id res chain seq x y z
N MET A 1 -9.15 18.86 8.88
CA MET A 1 -9.92 19.85 9.69
C MET A 1 -11.04 20.38 8.84
N ASP A 2 -12.26 20.29 9.31
CA ASP A 2 -13.46 20.72 8.55
C ASP A 2 -13.41 22.20 8.16
N ALA A 3 -12.79 23.03 8.98
CA ALA A 3 -12.61 24.46 8.69
C ALA A 3 -11.55 24.75 7.59
N PHE A 4 -10.74 23.78 7.20
CA PHE A 4 -9.66 23.93 6.21
C PHE A 4 -9.58 22.69 5.33
N PRO A 5 -10.54 22.49 4.42
CA PRO A 5 -10.55 21.33 3.53
C PRO A 5 -9.26 21.30 2.68
N GLY A 6 -8.63 20.13 2.59
CA GLY A 6 -7.40 19.94 1.82
C GLY A 6 -6.12 20.50 2.44
N GLN A 7 -6.17 21.20 3.58
CA GLN A 7 -4.96 21.68 4.25
C GLN A 7 -4.49 20.68 5.32
N ILE A 8 -3.21 20.34 5.26
CA ILE A 8 -2.55 19.47 6.22
C ILE A 8 -1.68 20.33 7.15
N PHE A 9 -1.91 20.18 8.45
CA PHE A 9 -1.08 20.79 9.49
C PHE A 9 -0.25 19.69 10.15
N THR A 10 1.06 19.88 10.19
CA THR A 10 1.95 18.92 10.83
C THR A 10 2.27 19.35 12.27
N GLY A 11 2.37 18.37 13.15
CA GLY A 11 2.69 18.61 14.56
C GLY A 11 3.52 17.47 15.15
N THR A 12 3.98 17.67 16.36
CA THR A 12 4.75 16.67 17.10
C THR A 12 4.00 16.32 18.39
N ILE A 13 3.88 15.04 18.69
CA ILE A 13 3.31 14.57 19.95
C ILE A 13 4.23 15.00 21.08
N SER A 14 3.69 15.75 22.04
CA SER A 14 4.42 16.26 23.21
C SER A 14 4.17 15.40 24.45
N ALA A 15 3.00 14.78 24.56
CA ALA A 15 2.68 13.90 25.68
C ALA A 15 1.56 12.91 25.31
N ILE A 16 1.62 11.74 25.91
CA ILE A 16 0.55 10.74 25.91
C ILE A 16 0.15 10.54 27.38
N GLU A 17 -1.12 10.70 27.68
CA GLU A 17 -1.60 10.52 29.05
C GLU A 17 -1.58 9.03 29.41
N PRO A 18 -0.96 8.64 30.55
CA PRO A 18 -0.84 7.23 30.91
C PRO A 18 -2.14 6.58 31.36
N LYS A 19 -3.18 7.38 31.56
CA LYS A 19 -4.48 6.91 32.04
C LYS A 19 -5.47 6.82 30.90
N ILE A 20 -6.04 5.62 30.72
CA ILE A 20 -7.18 5.41 29.83
C ILE A 20 -8.47 5.76 30.62
N GLU A 21 -9.32 6.56 30.03
CA GLU A 21 -10.62 6.86 30.60
C GLU A 21 -11.53 5.63 30.47
N GLU A 22 -11.91 5.02 31.59
CA GLU A 22 -12.63 3.74 31.62
C GLU A 22 -13.96 3.76 30.88
N LYS A 23 -14.68 4.90 30.95
CA LYS A 23 -16.01 5.04 30.33
C LYS A 23 -15.95 5.12 28.79
N THR A 24 -14.99 5.85 28.26
CA THR A 24 -14.86 6.13 26.82
C THR A 24 -13.81 5.26 26.15
N ARG A 25 -12.94 4.62 26.93
CA ARG A 25 -11.76 3.87 26.50
C ARG A 25 -10.78 4.71 25.65
N ASN A 26 -10.82 6.02 25.86
CA ASN A 26 -9.96 6.96 25.17
C ASN A 26 -8.67 7.22 25.96
N VAL A 27 -7.60 7.53 25.25
CA VAL A 27 -6.34 8.03 25.82
C VAL A 27 -6.12 9.47 25.35
N GLY A 28 -5.74 10.35 26.25
CA GLY A 28 -5.42 11.74 25.93
C GLY A 28 -4.05 11.83 25.27
N ILE A 29 -3.97 12.48 24.10
CA ILE A 29 -2.72 12.77 23.41
C ILE A 29 -2.62 14.27 23.21
N ARG A 30 -1.46 14.84 23.57
CA ARG A 30 -1.15 16.25 23.32
C ARG A 30 -0.14 16.36 22.21
N ALA A 31 -0.43 17.26 21.26
CA ALA A 31 0.50 17.55 20.17
C ALA A 31 0.69 19.06 20.03
N ALA A 32 1.90 19.46 19.70
CA ALA A 32 2.23 20.84 19.37
C ALA A 32 2.23 21.04 17.86
N ILE A 33 1.46 22.02 17.38
CA ILE A 33 1.34 22.38 15.97
C ILE A 33 1.78 23.83 15.80
N LYS A 34 2.61 24.11 14.79
CA LYS A 34 3.00 25.49 14.46
C LYS A 34 1.80 26.24 13.85
N ASN A 35 1.40 27.33 14.46
CA ASN A 35 0.30 28.18 14.03
C ASN A 35 0.79 29.58 13.67
N ALA A 36 1.78 29.67 12.76
CA ALA A 36 2.42 30.94 12.40
C ALA A 36 1.46 31.99 11.83
N ASN A 37 0.42 31.52 11.14
CA ASN A 37 -0.57 32.42 10.49
C ASN A 37 -1.83 32.62 11.36
N GLN A 38 -1.81 32.18 12.61
CA GLN A 38 -2.93 32.29 13.55
C GLN A 38 -4.28 31.76 13.02
N LYS A 39 -4.24 30.82 12.05
CA LYS A 39 -5.44 30.22 11.47
C LYS A 39 -6.15 29.26 12.40
N LEU A 40 -5.39 28.59 13.28
CA LEU A 40 -5.94 27.61 14.20
C LEU A 40 -6.41 28.33 15.47
N LEU A 41 -7.68 28.19 15.79
CA LEU A 41 -8.32 28.82 16.94
C LEU A 41 -8.70 27.75 17.99
N PRO A 42 -8.68 28.12 19.29
CA PRO A 42 -9.19 27.26 20.33
C PRO A 42 -10.65 26.85 20.07
N GLY A 43 -10.99 25.59 20.35
CA GLY A 43 -12.32 25.03 20.09
C GLY A 43 -12.53 24.41 18.72
N MET A 44 -11.54 24.46 17.84
CA MET A 44 -11.62 23.75 16.55
C MET A 44 -11.43 22.25 16.72
N PHE A 45 -12.17 21.47 15.94
CA PHE A 45 -12.01 20.03 15.85
C PHE A 45 -11.05 19.65 14.70
N ALA A 46 -10.30 18.58 14.90
CA ALA A 46 -9.39 18.06 13.92
C ALA A 46 -9.31 16.53 14.00
N THR A 47 -9.17 15.90 12.84
CA THR A 47 -8.75 14.50 12.75
C THR A 47 -7.25 14.46 12.57
N ALA A 48 -6.54 13.65 13.36
CA ALA A 48 -5.10 13.50 13.28
C ALA A 48 -4.73 12.10 12.80
N GLN A 49 -3.79 12.02 11.88
CA GLN A 49 -3.12 10.77 11.52
C GLN A 49 -1.78 10.74 12.26
N ILE A 50 -1.58 9.71 13.06
CA ILE A 50 -0.37 9.56 13.87
C ILE A 50 0.51 8.51 13.21
N ALA A 51 1.73 8.90 12.81
CA ALA A 51 2.75 7.96 12.38
C ALA A 51 3.34 7.25 13.60
N THR A 52 3.21 5.94 13.65
CA THR A 52 3.74 5.11 14.74
C THR A 52 4.90 4.24 14.24
N GLY A 53 5.95 4.12 15.06
CA GLY A 53 7.11 3.28 14.76
C GLY A 53 8.19 3.98 13.93
N GLN A 54 9.23 3.22 13.61
CA GLN A 54 10.32 3.69 12.77
C GLN A 54 9.94 3.56 11.27
N PRO A 55 10.35 4.51 10.42
CA PRO A 55 10.20 4.35 8.99
C PRO A 55 10.87 3.04 8.52
N ARG A 56 10.17 2.26 7.72
CA ARG A 56 10.69 1.04 7.11
C ARG A 56 10.48 1.14 5.62
N ASN A 57 11.51 0.79 4.85
CA ASN A 57 11.35 0.59 3.42
C ASN A 57 10.69 -0.78 3.22
N LEU A 58 9.52 -0.78 2.62
CA LEU A 58 8.78 -1.98 2.27
C LEU A 58 8.46 -1.93 0.79
N ILE A 59 8.45 -3.10 0.17
CA ILE A 59 7.94 -3.23 -1.20
C ILE A 59 6.43 -3.08 -1.11
N THR A 60 5.87 -2.14 -1.86
CA THR A 60 4.42 -1.99 -2.03
C THR A 60 4.02 -2.41 -3.44
N VAL A 61 2.85 -3.01 -3.55
CA VAL A 61 2.29 -3.44 -4.83
C VAL A 61 0.80 -3.08 -4.87
N PRO A 62 0.22 -2.87 -6.06
CA PRO A 62 -1.23 -2.72 -6.16
C PRO A 62 -1.94 -3.92 -5.54
N GLN A 63 -3.02 -3.68 -4.79
CA GLN A 63 -3.78 -4.77 -4.15
C GLN A 63 -4.27 -5.81 -5.17
N THR A 64 -4.53 -5.37 -6.40
CA THR A 64 -4.92 -6.24 -7.51
C THR A 64 -3.84 -7.25 -7.91
N ALA A 65 -2.58 -7.03 -7.57
CA ALA A 65 -1.51 -7.99 -7.84
C ALA A 65 -1.54 -9.19 -6.89
N ILE A 66 -2.22 -9.07 -5.74
CA ILE A 66 -2.29 -10.13 -4.73
C ILE A 66 -3.49 -11.03 -5.01
N VAL A 67 -3.25 -12.32 -5.11
CA VAL A 67 -4.30 -13.34 -5.09
C VAL A 67 -4.44 -13.84 -3.67
N PHE A 68 -5.54 -13.48 -3.04
CA PHE A 68 -5.86 -13.91 -1.68
C PHE A 68 -6.40 -15.35 -1.70
N ASN A 69 -5.75 -16.22 -0.95
CA ASN A 69 -6.10 -17.62 -0.87
C ASN A 69 -6.09 -18.05 0.61
N PRO A 70 -6.99 -18.93 1.06
CA PRO A 70 -7.00 -19.46 2.44
C PRO A 70 -5.67 -20.11 2.86
N TYR A 71 -4.90 -20.63 1.91
CA TYR A 71 -3.61 -21.28 2.16
C TYR A 71 -2.41 -20.32 2.12
N GLY A 72 -2.65 -19.03 1.85
CA GLY A 72 -1.64 -17.98 1.79
C GLY A 72 -1.78 -17.08 0.57
N ASN A 73 -1.33 -15.84 0.71
CA ASN A 73 -1.38 -14.87 -0.37
C ASN A 73 -0.29 -15.16 -1.39
N VAL A 74 -0.61 -15.01 -2.66
CA VAL A 74 0.33 -15.28 -3.74
C VAL A 74 0.36 -14.13 -4.75
N VAL A 75 1.51 -13.99 -5.41
CA VAL A 75 1.69 -13.13 -6.58
C VAL A 75 2.18 -13.97 -7.75
N PHE A 76 1.90 -13.52 -8.95
CA PHE A 76 2.48 -14.07 -10.16
C PHE A 76 3.62 -13.17 -10.63
N ILE A 77 4.81 -13.74 -10.76
CA ILE A 77 6.02 -13.06 -11.21
C ILE A 77 6.32 -13.49 -12.64
N ALA A 78 6.62 -12.53 -13.49
CA ALA A 78 7.07 -12.81 -14.85
C ALA A 78 8.56 -13.12 -14.82
N GLU A 79 8.93 -14.30 -15.26
CA GLU A 79 10.32 -14.75 -15.38
C GLU A 79 10.61 -15.21 -16.81
N GLU A 80 11.86 -15.08 -17.23
CA GLU A 80 12.32 -15.62 -18.52
C GLU A 80 12.35 -17.15 -18.47
N ASP A 81 11.75 -17.79 -19.46
CA ASP A 81 11.91 -19.24 -19.65
C ASP A 81 13.25 -19.51 -20.32
N LYS A 82 14.21 -20.02 -19.53
CA LYS A 82 15.56 -20.31 -20.02
C LYS A 82 15.61 -21.43 -21.04
N GLU A 83 14.57 -22.26 -21.11
CA GLU A 83 14.52 -23.44 -21.97
C GLU A 83 13.85 -23.14 -23.32
N GLN A 84 13.14 -22.01 -23.44
CA GLN A 84 12.36 -21.72 -24.63
C GLN A 84 12.60 -20.30 -25.14
N LYS A 85 12.73 -20.23 -26.47
CA LYS A 85 12.83 -18.98 -27.22
C LYS A 85 11.67 -18.88 -28.19
N ASP A 86 11.28 -17.65 -28.48
CA ASP A 86 10.27 -17.38 -29.52
C ASP A 86 10.88 -17.55 -30.94
N SER A 87 10.06 -17.29 -31.96
CA SER A 87 10.48 -17.35 -33.37
C SER A 87 11.57 -16.34 -33.74
N GLU A 88 11.79 -15.31 -32.91
CA GLU A 88 12.82 -14.29 -33.09
C GLU A 88 14.07 -14.56 -32.24
N GLY A 89 14.12 -15.66 -31.50
CA GLY A 89 15.22 -16.04 -30.62
C GLY A 89 15.23 -15.32 -29.27
N LYS A 90 14.17 -14.58 -28.91
CA LYS A 90 14.02 -13.91 -27.61
C LYS A 90 13.50 -14.89 -26.56
N PRO A 91 13.88 -14.72 -25.28
CA PRO A 91 13.34 -15.53 -24.20
C PRO A 91 11.82 -15.38 -24.13
N VAL A 92 11.12 -16.50 -24.00
CA VAL A 92 9.68 -16.50 -23.72
C VAL A 92 9.48 -16.19 -22.25
N LEU A 93 8.49 -15.36 -21.92
CA LEU A 93 8.13 -15.08 -20.53
C LEU A 93 7.11 -16.09 -20.03
N LYS A 94 7.31 -16.57 -18.81
CA LYS A 94 6.36 -17.41 -18.08
C LYS A 94 6.07 -16.80 -16.72
N VAL A 95 4.91 -17.09 -16.16
CA VAL A 95 4.59 -16.69 -14.78
C VAL A 95 4.94 -17.79 -13.80
N VAL A 96 5.53 -17.38 -12.69
CA VAL A 96 5.80 -18.24 -11.55
C VAL A 96 4.99 -17.74 -10.38
N GLN A 97 4.25 -18.63 -9.74
CA GLN A 97 3.49 -18.33 -8.54
C GLN A 97 4.41 -18.30 -7.33
N ARG A 98 4.41 -17.20 -6.59
CA ARG A 98 5.24 -17.03 -5.39
C ARG A 98 4.38 -16.68 -4.19
N LEU A 99 4.57 -17.41 -3.10
CA LEU A 99 3.92 -17.13 -1.81
C LEU A 99 4.50 -15.85 -1.21
N VAL A 100 3.62 -14.99 -0.71
CA VAL A 100 4.00 -13.71 -0.10
C VAL A 100 3.31 -13.50 1.23
N LYS A 101 3.98 -12.76 2.13
CA LYS A 101 3.34 -12.22 3.33
C LYS A 101 3.02 -10.75 3.09
N THR A 102 1.76 -10.43 3.29
CA THR A 102 1.27 -9.06 3.16
C THR A 102 1.24 -8.37 4.52
N GLY A 103 1.49 -7.06 4.52
CA GLY A 103 1.41 -6.19 5.67
C GLY A 103 0.18 -5.28 5.61
N PHE A 104 0.37 -4.03 6.02
CA PHE A 104 -0.70 -3.04 6.01
C PHE A 104 -1.02 -2.56 4.59
N THR A 105 -2.26 -2.10 4.42
CA THR A 105 -2.75 -1.50 3.18
C THR A 105 -2.81 0.01 3.33
N ARG A 106 -2.46 0.72 2.28
CA ARG A 106 -2.59 2.17 2.20
C ARG A 106 -3.15 2.56 0.82
N GLY A 107 -4.37 3.08 0.80
CA GLY A 107 -5.06 3.37 -0.46
C GLY A 107 -5.21 2.10 -1.30
N ASN A 108 -4.73 2.13 -2.54
CA ASN A 108 -4.77 1.02 -3.48
C ASN A 108 -3.55 0.09 -3.40
N GLU A 109 -2.60 0.38 -2.52
CA GLU A 109 -1.38 -0.38 -2.34
C GLU A 109 -1.43 -1.28 -1.10
N ILE A 110 -0.73 -2.39 -1.15
CA ILE A 110 -0.49 -3.29 -0.04
C ILE A 110 1.01 -3.53 0.13
N ALA A 111 1.48 -3.45 1.35
CA ALA A 111 2.87 -3.76 1.66
C ALA A 111 3.10 -5.27 1.61
N VAL A 112 4.21 -5.67 1.02
CA VAL A 112 4.70 -7.06 1.05
C VAL A 112 5.93 -7.11 1.96
N THR A 113 5.83 -7.92 3.01
CA THR A 113 6.89 -8.05 4.01
C THR A 113 7.86 -9.18 3.72
N GLU A 114 7.41 -10.21 3.01
CA GLU A 114 8.23 -11.36 2.60
C GLU A 114 7.77 -11.89 1.25
N GLY A 115 8.69 -12.46 0.48
CA GLY A 115 8.40 -13.19 -0.76
C GLY A 115 8.60 -12.40 -2.04
N LEU A 116 8.77 -11.07 -2.00
CA LEU A 116 9.15 -10.26 -3.15
C LEU A 116 10.54 -9.64 -2.97
N GLN A 117 11.19 -9.36 -4.08
CA GLN A 117 12.44 -8.63 -4.14
C GLN A 117 12.29 -7.39 -5.03
N GLU A 118 13.10 -6.38 -4.77
CA GLU A 118 13.16 -5.21 -5.63
C GLU A 118 13.64 -5.61 -7.03
N GLY A 119 12.90 -5.18 -8.05
CA GLY A 119 13.15 -5.55 -9.44
C GLY A 119 12.29 -6.72 -9.96
N ASP A 120 11.55 -7.44 -9.09
CA ASP A 120 10.59 -8.45 -9.54
C ASP A 120 9.51 -7.82 -10.44
N THR A 121 9.27 -8.40 -11.60
CA THR A 121 8.15 -8.01 -12.49
C THR A 121 6.92 -8.82 -12.14
N ILE A 122 5.90 -8.15 -11.60
CA ILE A 122 4.68 -8.80 -11.11
C ILE A 122 3.50 -8.57 -12.07
N VAL A 123 2.59 -9.54 -12.11
CA VAL A 123 1.31 -9.42 -12.84
C VAL A 123 0.31 -8.68 -11.97
N THR A 124 -0.22 -7.57 -12.45
CA THR A 124 -1.15 -6.70 -11.73
C THR A 124 -2.60 -6.84 -12.18
N SER A 125 -2.85 -7.53 -13.30
CA SER A 125 -4.20 -7.78 -13.83
C SER A 125 -4.24 -9.11 -14.59
N GLY A 126 -5.42 -9.75 -14.63
CA GLY A 126 -5.64 -10.99 -15.37
C GLY A 126 -5.21 -12.27 -14.64
N GLN A 127 -4.84 -12.20 -13.37
CA GLN A 127 -4.29 -13.32 -12.58
C GLN A 127 -5.23 -14.53 -12.50
N ILE A 128 -6.55 -14.32 -12.56
CA ILE A 128 -7.57 -15.38 -12.46
C ILE A 128 -7.41 -16.45 -13.56
N LYS A 129 -6.82 -16.05 -14.70
CA LYS A 129 -6.61 -16.92 -15.85
C LYS A 129 -5.24 -17.60 -15.85
N LEU A 130 -4.38 -17.25 -14.90
CA LEU A 130 -3.01 -17.73 -14.87
C LEU A 130 -2.85 -18.97 -14.00
N GLN A 131 -2.00 -19.84 -14.45
CA GLN A 131 -1.48 -20.99 -13.70
C GLN A 131 0.03 -20.92 -13.68
N ASN A 132 0.65 -21.57 -12.72
CA ASN A 132 2.10 -21.63 -12.64
C ASN A 132 2.69 -22.20 -13.95
N GLY A 133 3.66 -21.50 -14.53
CA GLY A 133 4.26 -21.89 -15.83
C GLY A 133 3.51 -21.38 -17.07
N THR A 134 2.37 -20.69 -16.93
CA THR A 134 1.68 -20.11 -18.07
C THR A 134 2.56 -19.10 -18.79
N ARG A 135 2.66 -19.21 -20.11
CA ARG A 135 3.36 -18.23 -20.96
C ARG A 135 2.55 -16.94 -21.04
N ILE A 136 3.25 -15.83 -20.99
CA ILE A 136 2.65 -14.51 -21.04
C ILE A 136 3.37 -13.59 -22.02
N ILE A 137 2.65 -12.57 -22.45
CA ILE A 137 3.18 -11.40 -23.13
C ILE A 137 2.82 -10.19 -22.27
N ILE A 138 3.79 -9.36 -21.97
CA ILE A 138 3.57 -8.15 -21.17
C ILE A 138 2.80 -7.14 -22.01
N ASN A 139 1.67 -6.69 -21.48
CA ASN A 139 0.88 -5.61 -22.05
C ASN A 139 0.59 -4.58 -20.93
N ASN A 140 1.27 -3.45 -20.99
CA ASN A 140 1.17 -2.37 -20.00
C ASN A 140 0.25 -1.22 -20.45
N THR A 141 -0.65 -1.48 -21.40
CA THR A 141 -1.60 -0.45 -21.90
C THR A 141 -2.58 -0.01 -20.82
N ILE A 142 -2.94 -0.93 -19.90
CA ILE A 142 -3.82 -0.65 -18.76
C ILE A 142 -3.10 -1.11 -17.51
N GLN A 143 -2.78 -0.15 -16.64
CA GLN A 143 -2.21 -0.45 -15.33
C GLN A 143 -3.23 -0.11 -14.23
N PRO A 144 -3.34 -0.94 -13.19
CA PRO A 144 -4.17 -0.61 -12.04
C PRO A 144 -3.58 0.60 -11.31
N SER A 145 -4.45 1.33 -10.61
CA SER A 145 -4.01 2.45 -9.78
C SER A 145 -3.16 1.95 -8.62
N ASP A 146 -2.00 2.55 -8.45
CA ASP A 146 -1.05 2.36 -7.35
C ASP A 146 -1.06 3.56 -6.38
N ASN A 147 -2.16 4.35 -6.39
CA ASN A 147 -2.26 5.56 -5.58
C ASN A 147 -2.40 5.21 -4.09
N PRO A 148 -1.45 5.59 -3.22
CA PRO A 148 -1.54 5.38 -1.77
C PRO A 148 -2.55 6.30 -1.09
N ASN A 149 -3.06 7.34 -1.77
CA ASN A 149 -4.07 8.27 -1.28
C ASN A 149 -5.13 8.53 -2.36
N PRO A 150 -5.96 7.55 -2.72
CA PRO A 150 -7.01 7.75 -3.71
C PRO A 150 -8.03 8.79 -3.21
N GLU A 151 -8.41 9.72 -4.08
CA GLU A 151 -9.54 10.62 -3.81
C GLU A 151 -10.82 9.78 -3.81
N LEU A 152 -11.62 9.93 -2.76
CA LEU A 152 -12.98 9.38 -2.73
C LEU A 152 -13.80 10.15 -3.79
N GLN A 153 -14.18 9.48 -4.86
CA GLN A 153 -15.18 10.02 -5.75
C GLN A 153 -16.52 9.89 -5.05
N ASP A 154 -17.04 11.02 -4.56
CA ASP A 154 -18.42 11.11 -4.08
C ASP A 154 -19.35 10.82 -5.26
N GLY A 155 -20.11 9.71 -5.16
CA GLY A 155 -21.12 9.28 -6.11
C GLY A 155 -22.41 10.09 -5.97
#